data_3b0e6c07ab1860bd9122971c8cd15653
#
_entry.id   3b0e6c07ab1860bd9122971c8cd15653
#
_cell.length_a   1.000
_cell.length_b   1.000
_cell.length_c   1.000
_cell.angle_alpha   90.00
_cell.angle_beta   90.00
_cell.angle_gamma   90.00
#
_symmetry.space_group_name_H-M   'P 1'
#
loop_
_entity.id
_entity.type
_entity.pdbx_description
1 polymer ?
#
loop_
_entity_poly.entity_id
_entity_poly.type
_entity_poly.pdbx_seq_one_letter_code
_entity_poly.pdbx_strand_id
1 'polypeptide(L)'
;MYEKEIKQLQEMIDESNRIVFFGGAGVSTESNIPDFRSATGIYHQKYKYSPEQVVSHSFFMKYPEAFYEFYKEKMMILDSKPNAAHLKLAELEQAGKLQAVVTQNIDGLHQAAGSRNVYELHGSIHRNYCMKCGKFYDAEYVKNSEGIPRCSCGGMIKPDVVLYEEGLDQKTIQGAVEAISSADMLIIGGTSLVVYPAAGFIDYFHGKHLVVINKSETARSVRAELAISAPIGEILGAIQVSDE
;
A
#
# COMPACT_ATOMS: atom_id res chain seq x y z
N MET A 1 25.56 0.76 7.12
CA MET A 1 25.41 -0.66 7.55
C MET A 1 25.14 -1.55 6.35
N TYR A 2 24.33 -1.17 5.37
CA TYR A 2 23.88 -1.98 4.22
C TYR A 2 24.60 -1.61 2.91
N GLU A 3 25.85 -1.17 2.95
CA GLU A 3 26.58 -0.65 1.78
C GLU A 3 26.68 -1.67 0.62
N LYS A 4 26.91 -2.94 0.93
CA LYS A 4 27.03 -3.99 -0.08
C LYS A 4 25.68 -4.25 -0.76
N GLU A 5 24.62 -4.35 0.03
CA GLU A 5 23.26 -4.59 -0.44
C GLU A 5 22.73 -3.39 -1.25
N ILE A 6 23.01 -2.16 -0.80
CA ILE A 6 22.66 -0.93 -1.53
C ILE A 6 23.39 -0.87 -2.86
N LYS A 7 24.71 -1.19 -2.89
CA LYS A 7 25.46 -1.23 -4.13
C LYS A 7 24.91 -2.25 -5.13
N GLN A 8 24.58 -3.46 -4.64
CA GLN A 8 23.99 -4.49 -5.48
C GLN A 8 22.62 -4.08 -6.01
N LEU A 9 21.78 -3.47 -5.15
CA LEU A 9 20.48 -2.93 -5.56
C LEU A 9 20.62 -1.82 -6.60
N GLN A 10 21.60 -0.92 -6.43
CA GLN A 10 21.90 0.12 -7.41
C GLN A 10 22.25 -0.48 -8.80
N GLU A 11 23.16 -1.45 -8.84
CA GLU A 11 23.55 -2.12 -10.08
C GLU A 11 22.32 -2.76 -10.79
N MET A 12 21.43 -3.42 -10.02
CA MET A 12 20.19 -3.98 -10.55
C MET A 12 19.23 -2.92 -11.10
N ILE A 13 19.09 -1.78 -10.41
CA ILE A 13 18.25 -0.66 -10.85
C ILE A 13 18.82 -0.03 -12.13
N ASP A 14 20.16 0.14 -12.20
CA ASP A 14 20.82 0.73 -13.36
C ASP A 14 20.64 -0.15 -14.61
N GLU A 15 20.70 -1.48 -14.45
CA GLU A 15 20.48 -2.45 -15.53
C GLU A 15 19.01 -2.55 -15.96
N SER A 16 18.05 -2.12 -15.13
CA SER A 16 16.62 -2.31 -15.37
C SER A 16 15.99 -1.10 -16.06
N ASN A 17 14.98 -1.34 -16.90
CA ASN A 17 14.24 -0.32 -17.63
C ASN A 17 12.74 -0.36 -17.36
N ARG A 18 12.22 -1.41 -16.74
CA ARG A 18 10.80 -1.59 -16.41
C ARG A 18 10.66 -2.14 -14.99
N ILE A 19 10.96 -1.29 -14.04
CA ILE A 19 10.85 -1.62 -12.62
C ILE A 19 9.39 -1.51 -12.19
N VAL A 20 8.90 -2.48 -11.42
CA VAL A 20 7.63 -2.39 -10.69
C VAL A 20 7.89 -2.54 -9.20
N PHE A 21 7.24 -1.71 -8.41
CA PHE A 21 7.26 -1.81 -6.96
C PHE A 21 5.96 -2.43 -6.46
N PHE A 22 6.05 -3.45 -5.60
CA PHE A 22 4.92 -4.05 -4.90
C PHE A 22 5.05 -3.83 -3.40
N GLY A 23 4.14 -3.06 -2.79
CA GLY A 23 4.25 -2.62 -1.42
C GLY A 23 3.05 -2.91 -0.53
N GLY A 24 3.30 -2.89 0.78
CA GLY A 24 2.27 -2.99 1.82
C GLY A 24 2.51 -2.01 2.98
N ALA A 25 1.81 -2.20 4.10
CA ALA A 25 1.75 -1.26 5.21
C ALA A 25 3.13 -0.93 5.85
N GLY A 26 4.09 -1.85 5.75
CA GLY A 26 5.45 -1.62 6.22
C GLY A 26 6.18 -0.48 5.50
N VAL A 27 5.76 -0.10 4.28
CA VAL A 27 6.32 1.07 3.57
C VAL A 27 6.01 2.36 4.31
N SER A 28 4.83 2.46 4.93
CA SER A 28 4.35 3.68 5.58
C SER A 28 4.69 3.77 7.07
N THR A 29 5.36 2.76 7.64
CA THR A 29 5.78 2.80 9.07
C THR A 29 6.76 3.94 9.38
N GLU A 30 7.62 4.30 8.41
CA GLU A 30 8.53 5.44 8.51
C GLU A 30 7.84 6.79 8.25
N SER A 31 6.54 6.76 7.96
CA SER A 31 5.62 7.92 7.88
C SER A 31 4.69 8.01 9.10
N ASN A 32 4.98 7.28 10.18
CA ASN A 32 4.16 7.19 11.40
C ASN A 32 2.76 6.58 11.19
N ILE A 33 2.56 5.79 10.12
CA ILE A 33 1.37 4.97 9.97
C ILE A 33 1.69 3.56 10.46
N PRO A 34 1.02 3.06 11.52
CA PRO A 34 1.28 1.71 12.01
C PRO A 34 0.87 0.66 10.96
N ASP A 35 1.67 -0.37 10.82
CA ASP A 35 1.25 -1.53 10.04
C ASP A 35 0.20 -2.36 10.81
N PHE A 36 -0.28 -3.44 10.19
CA PHE A 36 -1.34 -4.25 10.80
C PHE A 36 -0.80 -5.31 11.75
N ARG A 37 0.37 -5.91 11.49
CA ARG A 37 0.79 -7.20 12.07
C ARG A 37 2.06 -7.18 12.88
N SER A 38 2.90 -6.15 12.79
CA SER A 38 4.09 -6.03 13.63
C SER A 38 3.71 -5.96 15.12
N ALA A 39 4.67 -6.12 16.00
CA ALA A 39 4.44 -6.07 17.45
C ALA A 39 3.76 -4.76 17.92
N THR A 40 3.93 -3.67 17.18
CA THR A 40 3.29 -2.37 17.42
C THR A 40 2.11 -2.10 16.48
N GLY A 41 1.75 -3.07 15.65
CA GLY A 41 0.72 -2.95 14.63
C GLY A 41 -0.71 -2.90 15.20
N ILE A 42 -1.63 -2.53 14.31
CA ILE A 42 -3.05 -2.33 14.68
C ILE A 42 -3.66 -3.59 15.31
N TYR A 43 -3.27 -4.79 14.85
CA TYR A 43 -3.82 -6.05 15.34
C TYR A 43 -3.40 -6.42 16.77
N HIS A 44 -2.35 -5.82 17.30
CA HIS A 44 -1.91 -6.01 18.69
C HIS A 44 -2.49 -4.99 19.66
N GLN A 45 -3.24 -3.99 19.18
CA GLN A 45 -3.90 -3.02 20.04
C GLN A 45 -5.16 -3.62 20.68
N LYS A 46 -5.38 -3.29 21.95
CA LYS A 46 -6.60 -3.73 22.66
C LYS A 46 -7.83 -3.03 22.08
N TYR A 47 -8.70 -3.79 21.46
CA TYR A 47 -10.00 -3.34 20.97
C TYR A 47 -11.07 -4.40 21.29
N LYS A 48 -12.34 -3.99 21.33
CA LYS A 48 -13.46 -4.89 21.68
C LYS A 48 -13.64 -6.05 20.68
N TYR A 49 -13.31 -5.83 19.43
CA TYR A 49 -13.38 -6.80 18.33
C TYR A 49 -12.00 -6.94 17.69
N SER A 50 -11.71 -8.06 17.06
CA SER A 50 -10.46 -8.17 16.30
C SER A 50 -10.48 -7.20 15.12
N PRO A 51 -9.36 -6.56 14.78
CA PRO A 51 -9.32 -5.63 13.64
C PRO A 51 -9.77 -6.24 12.32
N GLU A 52 -9.40 -7.51 12.03
CA GLU A 52 -9.90 -8.21 10.84
C GLU A 52 -11.42 -8.32 10.83
N GLN A 53 -12.03 -8.54 11.98
CA GLN A 53 -13.48 -8.61 12.10
C GLN A 53 -14.11 -7.23 11.85
N VAL A 54 -13.55 -6.17 12.43
CA VAL A 54 -14.07 -4.79 12.26
C VAL A 54 -14.01 -4.34 10.81
N VAL A 55 -12.92 -4.64 10.09
CA VAL A 55 -12.75 -4.24 8.69
C VAL A 55 -13.31 -5.28 7.70
N SER A 56 -14.38 -6.00 8.07
CA SER A 56 -15.14 -6.88 7.17
C SER A 56 -16.44 -6.21 6.69
N HIS A 57 -16.90 -6.60 5.50
CA HIS A 57 -18.16 -6.10 4.93
C HIS A 57 -19.36 -6.42 5.84
N SER A 58 -19.44 -7.63 6.34
CA SER A 58 -20.54 -8.05 7.22
C SER A 58 -20.57 -7.25 8.52
N PHE A 59 -19.42 -6.94 9.11
CA PHE A 59 -19.35 -6.09 10.30
C PHE A 59 -19.75 -4.64 9.99
N PHE A 60 -19.24 -4.07 8.90
CA PHE A 60 -19.60 -2.73 8.44
C PHE A 60 -21.11 -2.58 8.26
N MET A 61 -21.77 -3.57 7.64
CA MET A 61 -23.22 -3.55 7.42
C MET A 61 -24.02 -3.72 8.72
N LYS A 62 -23.53 -4.51 9.67
CA LYS A 62 -24.25 -4.85 10.90
C LYS A 62 -24.02 -3.86 12.04
N TYR A 63 -22.81 -3.33 12.14
CA TYR A 63 -22.37 -2.46 13.24
C TYR A 63 -21.64 -1.20 12.72
N PRO A 64 -22.28 -0.38 11.86
CA PRO A 64 -21.62 0.75 11.21
C PRO A 64 -21.07 1.79 12.19
N GLU A 65 -21.70 2.02 13.36
CA GLU A 65 -21.20 2.92 14.39
C GLU A 65 -19.81 2.45 14.88
N ALA A 66 -19.70 1.18 15.27
CA ALA A 66 -18.45 0.61 15.78
C ALA A 66 -17.36 0.55 14.70
N PHE A 67 -17.76 0.30 13.43
CA PHE A 67 -16.85 0.38 12.29
C PHE A 67 -16.27 1.78 12.15
N TYR A 68 -17.11 2.84 12.14
CA TYR A 68 -16.62 4.21 11.95
C TYR A 68 -15.84 4.75 13.13
N GLU A 69 -16.14 4.33 14.37
CA GLU A 69 -15.31 4.64 15.53
C GLU A 69 -13.88 4.12 15.33
N PHE A 70 -13.73 2.84 15.00
CA PHE A 70 -12.45 2.22 14.71
C PHE A 70 -11.76 2.82 13.48
N TYR A 71 -12.50 2.95 12.37
CA TYR A 71 -11.96 3.41 11.09
C TYR A 71 -11.40 4.83 11.18
N LYS A 72 -12.14 5.75 11.78
CA LYS A 72 -11.70 7.13 11.97
C LYS A 72 -10.52 7.24 12.92
N GLU A 73 -10.49 6.44 13.98
CA GLU A 73 -9.42 6.49 14.98
C GLU A 73 -8.12 5.85 14.45
N LYS A 74 -8.23 4.66 13.84
CA LYS A 74 -7.07 3.80 13.55
C LYS A 74 -6.61 3.83 12.09
N MET A 75 -7.50 4.07 11.14
CA MET A 75 -7.18 3.98 9.71
C MET A 75 -7.10 5.33 9.01
N MET A 76 -7.83 6.34 9.47
CA MET A 76 -7.83 7.68 8.87
C MET A 76 -6.74 8.57 9.48
N ILE A 77 -5.48 8.28 9.17
CA ILE A 77 -4.33 9.11 9.55
C ILE A 77 -4.05 10.03 8.36
N LEU A 78 -4.52 11.28 8.42
CA LEU A 78 -4.53 12.21 7.29
C LEU A 78 -3.34 13.19 7.25
N ASP A 79 -2.60 13.29 8.34
CA ASP A 79 -1.49 14.24 8.53
C ASP A 79 -0.11 13.64 8.25
N SER A 80 -0.05 12.37 7.89
CA SER A 80 1.19 11.69 7.52
C SER A 80 1.77 12.22 6.21
N LYS A 81 3.10 12.20 6.11
CA LYS A 81 3.83 12.64 4.93
C LYS A 81 4.61 11.49 4.30
N PRO A 82 4.83 11.54 2.97
CA PRO A 82 5.72 10.59 2.30
C PRO A 82 7.08 10.52 2.97
N ASN A 83 7.62 9.32 3.12
CA ASN A 83 8.99 9.08 3.57
C ASN A 83 9.95 8.87 2.39
N ALA A 84 11.22 8.62 2.69
CA ALA A 84 12.26 8.46 1.68
C ALA A 84 11.96 7.36 0.64
N ALA A 85 11.27 6.27 1.01
CA ALA A 85 10.88 5.23 0.06
C ALA A 85 9.87 5.76 -0.97
N HIS A 86 8.82 6.45 -0.51
CA HIS A 86 7.81 7.02 -1.40
C HIS A 86 8.43 8.03 -2.38
N LEU A 87 9.29 8.93 -1.85
CA LEU A 87 9.96 9.95 -2.65
C LEU A 87 10.88 9.33 -3.69
N LYS A 88 11.67 8.30 -3.33
CA LYS A 88 12.56 7.62 -4.27
C LYS A 88 11.80 6.88 -5.37
N LEU A 89 10.68 6.24 -5.04
CA LEU A 89 9.84 5.59 -6.06
C LEU A 89 9.27 6.60 -7.06
N ALA A 90 8.85 7.78 -6.59
CA ALA A 90 8.41 8.85 -7.48
C ALA A 90 9.56 9.40 -8.36
N GLU A 91 10.77 9.53 -7.81
CA GLU A 91 11.97 9.93 -8.54
C GLU A 91 12.33 8.91 -9.64
N LEU A 92 12.31 7.61 -9.34
CA LEU A 92 12.52 6.55 -10.32
C LEU A 92 11.45 6.52 -11.42
N GLU A 93 10.19 6.86 -11.10
CA GLU A 93 9.14 7.00 -12.09
C GLU A 93 9.38 8.20 -13.00
N GLN A 94 9.79 9.35 -12.44
CA GLN A 94 10.14 10.55 -13.22
C GLN A 94 11.32 10.31 -14.16
N ALA A 95 12.30 9.52 -13.75
CA ALA A 95 13.43 9.09 -14.58
C ALA A 95 13.08 7.98 -15.60
N GLY A 96 11.80 7.58 -15.70
CA GLY A 96 11.35 6.56 -16.65
C GLY A 96 11.73 5.12 -16.29
N LYS A 97 12.38 4.89 -15.14
CA LYS A 97 12.81 3.56 -14.67
C LYS A 97 11.67 2.77 -14.03
N LEU A 98 10.86 3.41 -13.16
CA LEU A 98 9.72 2.78 -12.50
C LEU A 98 8.45 2.94 -13.36
N GLN A 99 7.83 1.83 -13.72
CA GLN A 99 6.64 1.81 -14.55
C GLN A 99 5.35 1.89 -13.73
N ALA A 100 5.33 1.32 -12.55
CA ALA A 100 4.17 1.33 -11.67
C ALA A 100 4.52 1.05 -10.20
N VAL A 101 3.70 1.59 -9.34
CA VAL A 101 3.57 1.19 -7.94
C VAL A 101 2.30 0.35 -7.79
N VAL A 102 2.41 -0.88 -7.32
CA VAL A 102 1.29 -1.73 -6.92
C VAL A 102 1.27 -1.75 -5.40
N THR A 103 0.25 -1.18 -4.79
CA THR A 103 0.20 -1.02 -3.33
C THR A 103 -1.04 -1.64 -2.71
N GLN A 104 -0.85 -2.24 -1.54
CA GLN A 104 -1.93 -2.67 -0.65
C GLN A 104 -2.38 -1.54 0.29
N ASN A 105 -1.63 -0.42 0.33
CA ASN A 105 -1.91 0.71 1.20
C ASN A 105 -3.06 1.55 0.67
N ILE A 106 -3.78 2.15 1.61
CA ILE A 106 -4.94 3.01 1.36
C ILE A 106 -4.66 4.48 1.71
N ASP A 107 -3.43 4.80 2.11
CA ASP A 107 -3.03 6.10 2.68
C ASP A 107 -2.77 7.21 1.66
N GLY A 108 -2.60 6.88 0.37
CA GLY A 108 -2.33 7.86 -0.68
C GLY A 108 -0.93 8.46 -0.67
N LEU A 109 0.02 7.94 0.13
CA LEU A 109 1.35 8.54 0.26
C LEU A 109 2.21 8.41 -1.00
N HIS A 110 2.00 7.40 -1.84
CA HIS A 110 2.67 7.29 -3.13
C HIS A 110 2.29 8.45 -4.05
N GLN A 111 1.00 8.75 -4.16
CA GLN A 111 0.50 9.89 -4.94
C GLN A 111 0.96 11.22 -4.34
N ALA A 112 0.95 11.35 -3.02
CA ALA A 112 1.45 12.53 -2.31
C ALA A 112 2.95 12.77 -2.53
N ALA A 113 3.73 11.71 -2.78
CA ALA A 113 5.15 11.78 -3.14
C ALA A 113 5.39 12.18 -4.61
N GLY A 114 4.36 12.10 -5.46
CA GLY A 114 4.44 12.43 -6.88
C GLY A 114 4.35 11.24 -7.85
N SER A 115 4.20 10.00 -7.35
CA SER A 115 3.93 8.84 -8.20
C SER A 115 2.60 8.99 -8.92
N ARG A 116 2.57 8.69 -10.21
CA ARG A 116 1.39 8.86 -11.10
C ARG A 116 0.71 7.56 -11.44
N ASN A 117 1.49 6.50 -11.68
CA ASN A 117 0.97 5.19 -12.02
C ASN A 117 0.92 4.29 -10.78
N VAL A 118 -0.15 4.44 -10.00
CA VAL A 118 -0.34 3.73 -8.72
C VAL A 118 -1.59 2.86 -8.78
N TYR A 119 -1.42 1.55 -8.64
CA TYR A 119 -2.51 0.58 -8.50
C TYR A 119 -2.80 0.33 -7.02
N GLU A 120 -3.83 0.98 -6.49
CA GLU A 120 -4.30 0.85 -5.11
C GLU A 120 -5.21 -0.38 -4.98
N LEU A 121 -4.63 -1.56 -4.73
CA LEU A 121 -5.36 -2.84 -4.68
C LEU A 121 -6.50 -2.88 -3.67
N HIS A 122 -6.35 -2.15 -2.57
CA HIS A 122 -7.35 -2.09 -1.50
C HIS A 122 -8.09 -0.74 -1.44
N GLY A 123 -8.04 0.05 -2.51
CA GLY A 123 -8.69 1.35 -2.59
C GLY A 123 -7.99 2.45 -1.80
N SER A 124 -8.74 3.45 -1.32
CA SER A 124 -8.16 4.64 -0.68
C SER A 124 -9.09 5.26 0.35
N ILE A 125 -8.51 5.74 1.48
CA ILE A 125 -9.23 6.55 2.48
C ILE A 125 -9.68 7.91 1.93
N HIS A 126 -9.05 8.39 0.87
CA HIS A 126 -9.34 9.71 0.27
C HIS A 126 -10.58 9.72 -0.61
N ARG A 127 -11.10 8.56 -0.98
CA ARG A 127 -12.33 8.43 -1.78
C ARG A 127 -13.42 7.77 -0.96
N ASN A 128 -14.58 8.40 -0.90
CA ASN A 128 -15.72 7.89 -0.15
C ASN A 128 -16.99 8.17 -0.96
N TYR A 129 -17.92 7.23 -0.98
CA TYR A 129 -19.11 7.34 -1.81
C TYR A 129 -20.40 7.04 -1.05
N CYS A 130 -21.44 7.79 -1.35
CA CYS A 130 -22.77 7.51 -0.84
C CYS A 130 -23.30 6.19 -1.42
N MET A 131 -23.66 5.26 -0.57
CA MET A 131 -24.21 3.96 -0.98
C MET A 131 -25.56 4.06 -1.69
N LYS A 132 -26.29 5.20 -1.55
CA LYS A 132 -27.62 5.40 -2.18
C LYS A 132 -27.52 6.13 -3.51
N CYS A 133 -26.73 7.19 -3.62
CA CYS A 133 -26.72 8.06 -4.81
C CYS A 133 -25.35 8.17 -5.50
N GLY A 134 -24.31 7.51 -4.99
CA GLY A 134 -22.96 7.52 -5.57
C GLY A 134 -22.19 8.84 -5.40
N LYS A 135 -22.73 9.85 -4.70
CA LYS A 135 -22.04 11.13 -4.52
C LYS A 135 -20.72 10.93 -3.79
N PHE A 136 -19.67 11.54 -4.32
CA PHE A 136 -18.32 11.55 -3.76
C PHE A 136 -18.22 12.44 -2.52
N TYR A 137 -17.37 12.02 -1.58
CA TYR A 137 -16.94 12.76 -0.39
C TYR A 137 -15.46 12.52 -0.13
N ASP A 138 -14.74 13.56 0.27
CA ASP A 138 -13.33 13.46 0.64
C ASP A 138 -13.12 12.83 2.04
N ALA A 139 -11.86 12.60 2.38
CA ALA A 139 -11.50 12.03 3.68
C ALA A 139 -11.84 12.96 4.84
N GLU A 140 -11.67 14.27 4.66
CA GLU A 140 -11.92 15.26 5.72
C GLU A 140 -13.38 15.28 6.13
N TYR A 141 -14.29 15.23 5.16
CA TYR A 141 -15.73 15.13 5.42
C TYR A 141 -16.05 13.91 6.29
N VAL A 142 -15.51 12.75 5.94
CA VAL A 142 -15.74 11.50 6.71
C VAL A 142 -15.10 11.58 8.08
N LYS A 143 -13.86 12.05 8.19
CA LYS A 143 -13.12 12.18 9.45
C LYS A 143 -13.83 13.07 10.44
N ASN A 144 -14.37 14.22 9.99
CA ASN A 144 -14.99 15.24 10.81
C ASN A 144 -16.50 15.02 11.07
N SER A 145 -17.13 14.05 10.41
CA SER A 145 -18.54 13.73 10.65
C SER A 145 -18.74 13.10 12.02
N GLU A 146 -19.85 13.38 12.68
CA GLU A 146 -20.24 12.70 13.92
C GLU A 146 -20.83 11.32 13.59
N GLY A 147 -20.44 10.28 14.35
CA GLY A 147 -20.94 8.91 14.17
C GLY A 147 -20.77 8.39 12.74
N ILE A 148 -21.86 7.91 12.15
CA ILE A 148 -21.89 7.38 10.78
C ILE A 148 -21.97 8.55 9.77
N PRO A 149 -21.01 8.68 8.83
CA PRO A 149 -21.06 9.71 7.79
C PRO A 149 -22.31 9.56 6.91
N ARG A 150 -23.04 10.66 6.72
CA ARG A 150 -24.29 10.70 5.95
C ARG A 150 -24.21 11.67 4.78
N CYS A 151 -24.76 11.22 3.66
CA CYS A 151 -24.97 12.06 2.48
C CYS A 151 -26.18 12.97 2.67
N SER A 152 -26.22 14.09 1.93
CA SER A 152 -27.40 14.98 1.88
C SER A 152 -28.69 14.27 1.43
N CYS A 153 -28.60 13.12 0.73
CA CYS A 153 -29.75 12.28 0.37
C CYS A 153 -30.18 11.31 1.49
N GLY A 154 -29.57 11.37 2.67
CA GLY A 154 -29.80 10.48 3.81
C GLY A 154 -29.08 9.13 3.73
N GLY A 155 -28.40 8.81 2.62
CA GLY A 155 -27.65 7.57 2.46
C GLY A 155 -26.37 7.55 3.31
N MET A 156 -25.95 6.37 3.76
CA MET A 156 -24.66 6.15 4.41
C MET A 156 -23.53 6.31 3.37
N ILE A 157 -22.43 6.91 3.78
CA ILE A 157 -21.24 7.05 2.95
C ILE A 157 -20.29 5.90 3.28
N LYS A 158 -19.88 5.10 2.30
CA LYS A 158 -18.88 4.03 2.46
C LYS A 158 -17.54 4.50 1.93
N PRO A 159 -16.42 4.26 2.66
CA PRO A 159 -15.10 4.50 2.10
C PRO A 159 -14.84 3.55 0.92
N ASP A 160 -14.11 4.05 -0.08
CA ASP A 160 -13.60 3.27 -1.21
C ASP A 160 -12.38 2.45 -0.77
N VAL A 161 -12.57 1.70 0.31
CA VAL A 161 -11.60 0.77 0.88
C VAL A 161 -12.20 -0.62 0.76
N VAL A 162 -11.42 -1.56 0.22
CA VAL A 162 -11.82 -2.95 0.10
C VAL A 162 -11.77 -3.60 1.47
N LEU A 163 -12.92 -3.96 1.99
CA LEU A 163 -13.05 -4.68 3.25
C LEU A 163 -12.86 -6.19 3.03
N TYR A 164 -12.51 -6.92 4.08
CA TYR A 164 -12.61 -8.40 4.00
C TYR A 164 -14.02 -8.79 3.52
N GLU A 165 -14.13 -9.88 2.76
CA GLU A 165 -15.36 -10.36 2.09
C GLU A 165 -15.73 -9.59 0.81
N GLU A 166 -15.04 -8.47 0.50
CA GLU A 166 -15.24 -7.74 -0.75
C GLU A 166 -14.20 -8.14 -1.81
N GLY A 167 -14.59 -8.07 -3.08
CA GLY A 167 -13.68 -8.28 -4.21
C GLY A 167 -12.85 -7.04 -4.52
N LEU A 168 -11.63 -7.24 -5.04
CA LEU A 168 -10.81 -6.16 -5.58
C LEU A 168 -11.40 -5.65 -6.91
N ASP A 169 -11.11 -4.39 -7.24
CA ASP A 169 -11.50 -3.82 -8.53
C ASP A 169 -10.79 -4.53 -9.70
N GLN A 170 -11.55 -5.00 -10.68
CA GLN A 170 -11.04 -5.78 -11.80
C GLN A 170 -10.07 -5.00 -12.70
N LYS A 171 -10.30 -3.69 -12.88
CA LYS A 171 -9.39 -2.85 -13.67
C LYS A 171 -8.06 -2.64 -12.97
N THR A 172 -8.09 -2.44 -11.66
CA THR A 172 -6.89 -2.34 -10.83
C THR A 172 -6.10 -3.64 -10.83
N ILE A 173 -6.78 -4.80 -10.72
CA ILE A 173 -6.13 -6.12 -10.83
C ILE A 173 -5.45 -6.26 -12.19
N GLN A 174 -6.18 -6.01 -13.28
CA GLN A 174 -5.66 -6.18 -14.63
C GLN A 174 -4.42 -5.31 -14.83
N GLY A 175 -4.48 -4.01 -14.51
CA GLY A 175 -3.35 -3.11 -14.68
C GLY A 175 -2.13 -3.51 -13.81
N ALA A 176 -2.36 -3.94 -12.55
CA ALA A 176 -1.30 -4.40 -11.67
C ALA A 176 -0.62 -5.67 -12.22
N VAL A 177 -1.40 -6.67 -12.68
CA VAL A 177 -0.89 -7.90 -13.25
C VAL A 177 -0.14 -7.65 -14.57
N GLU A 178 -0.66 -6.79 -15.45
CA GLU A 178 0.02 -6.39 -16.69
C GLU A 178 1.35 -5.70 -16.40
N ALA A 179 1.39 -4.78 -15.44
CA ALA A 179 2.62 -4.12 -15.03
C ALA A 179 3.65 -5.13 -14.49
N ILE A 180 3.25 -5.99 -13.55
CA ILE A 180 4.14 -7.00 -12.94
C ILE A 180 4.66 -7.99 -13.99
N SER A 181 3.81 -8.49 -14.88
CA SER A 181 4.20 -9.49 -15.88
C SER A 181 5.13 -8.94 -16.95
N SER A 182 5.06 -7.63 -17.23
CA SER A 182 5.93 -6.97 -18.22
C SER A 182 7.24 -6.42 -17.62
N ALA A 183 7.39 -6.43 -16.30
CA ALA A 183 8.55 -5.90 -15.61
C ALA A 183 9.82 -6.75 -15.83
N ASP A 184 10.97 -6.10 -15.95
CA ASP A 184 12.28 -6.75 -15.89
C ASP A 184 12.84 -6.81 -14.47
N MET A 185 12.34 -5.95 -13.56
CA MET A 185 12.65 -5.95 -12.14
C MET A 185 11.39 -5.78 -11.30
N LEU A 186 11.24 -6.59 -10.27
CA LEU A 186 10.20 -6.45 -9.24
C LEU A 186 10.84 -6.21 -7.88
N ILE A 187 10.54 -5.06 -7.28
CA ILE A 187 10.92 -4.73 -5.91
C ILE A 187 9.71 -4.95 -5.01
N ILE A 188 9.80 -5.87 -4.07
CA ILE A 188 8.78 -6.13 -3.06
C ILE A 188 9.24 -5.51 -1.75
N GLY A 189 8.40 -4.66 -1.13
CA GLY A 189 8.79 -3.98 0.09
C GLY A 189 7.66 -3.75 1.09
N GLY A 190 8.00 -3.79 2.39
CA GLY A 190 7.07 -3.45 3.46
C GLY A 190 5.81 -4.30 3.53
N THR A 191 5.86 -5.56 3.10
CA THR A 191 4.68 -6.45 3.09
C THR A 191 5.00 -7.83 3.63
N SER A 192 4.07 -8.40 4.40
CA SER A 192 4.15 -9.79 4.89
C SER A 192 3.76 -10.82 3.82
N LEU A 193 3.14 -10.40 2.70
CA LEU A 193 2.65 -11.26 1.60
C LEU A 193 1.68 -12.36 2.05
N VAL A 194 0.82 -12.07 3.04
CA VAL A 194 -0.17 -13.04 3.56
C VAL A 194 -1.60 -12.70 3.20
N VAL A 195 -1.87 -11.52 2.61
CA VAL A 195 -3.22 -11.09 2.22
C VAL A 195 -3.48 -11.44 0.77
N TYR A 196 -4.37 -12.40 0.55
CA TYR A 196 -4.81 -12.82 -0.78
C TYR A 196 -6.10 -12.09 -1.18
N PRO A 197 -6.34 -11.84 -2.50
CA PRO A 197 -5.53 -12.32 -3.64
C PRO A 197 -4.28 -11.48 -3.94
N ALA A 198 -4.10 -10.30 -3.33
CA ALA A 198 -3.02 -9.37 -3.64
C ALA A 198 -1.62 -10.00 -3.60
N ALA A 199 -1.32 -10.80 -2.56
CA ALA A 199 -0.04 -11.50 -2.41
C ALA A 199 0.28 -12.47 -3.56
N GLY A 200 -0.73 -12.96 -4.26
CA GLY A 200 -0.58 -13.86 -5.41
C GLY A 200 -0.15 -13.16 -6.70
N PHE A 201 -0.32 -11.84 -6.81
CA PHE A 201 0.00 -11.12 -8.05
C PHE A 201 1.48 -11.10 -8.38
N ILE A 202 2.36 -11.21 -7.37
CA ILE A 202 3.80 -11.34 -7.59
C ILE A 202 4.21 -12.62 -8.35
N ASP A 203 3.36 -13.64 -8.38
CA ASP A 203 3.61 -14.88 -9.12
C ASP A 203 3.54 -14.70 -10.64
N TYR A 204 2.99 -13.58 -11.12
CA TYR A 204 3.01 -13.19 -12.54
C TYR A 204 4.34 -12.57 -12.98
N PHE A 205 5.27 -12.31 -12.05
CA PHE A 205 6.59 -11.80 -12.39
C PHE A 205 7.48 -12.90 -12.95
N HIS A 206 8.06 -12.64 -14.13
CA HIS A 206 8.98 -13.53 -14.84
C HIS A 206 10.26 -12.80 -15.31
N GLY A 207 10.47 -11.58 -14.81
CA GLY A 207 11.63 -10.77 -15.19
C GLY A 207 12.94 -11.23 -14.55
N LYS A 208 14.00 -10.45 -14.78
CA LYS A 208 15.37 -10.80 -14.40
C LYS A 208 15.61 -10.65 -12.89
N HIS A 209 15.22 -9.52 -12.30
CA HIS A 209 15.60 -9.14 -10.93
C HIS A 209 14.41 -9.15 -9.96
N LEU A 210 14.44 -10.06 -9.00
CA LEU A 210 13.48 -10.08 -7.88
C LEU A 210 14.20 -9.65 -6.61
N VAL A 211 13.73 -8.52 -6.03
CA VAL A 211 14.29 -7.93 -4.82
C VAL A 211 13.23 -7.88 -3.73
N VAL A 212 13.60 -8.22 -2.50
CA VAL A 212 12.72 -8.09 -1.32
C VAL A 212 13.40 -7.22 -0.27
N ILE A 213 12.71 -6.16 0.18
CA ILE A 213 13.17 -5.26 1.23
C ILE A 213 12.12 -5.22 2.35
N ASN A 214 12.38 -5.90 3.45
CA ASN A 214 11.48 -5.99 4.59
C ASN A 214 12.27 -6.02 5.91
N LYS A 215 11.67 -5.55 7.01
CA LYS A 215 12.29 -5.68 8.35
C LYS A 215 12.36 -7.13 8.83
N SER A 216 11.47 -8.00 8.35
CA SER A 216 11.42 -9.42 8.68
C SER A 216 11.39 -10.26 7.41
N GLU A 217 11.89 -11.49 7.51
CA GLU A 217 11.86 -12.44 6.40
C GLU A 217 10.43 -12.81 6.01
N THR A 218 10.23 -13.07 4.72
CA THR A 218 8.98 -13.58 4.15
C THR A 218 9.26 -14.86 3.36
N ALA A 219 8.25 -15.64 3.05
CA ALA A 219 8.39 -16.83 2.21
C ALA A 219 9.00 -16.53 0.82
N ARG A 220 8.89 -15.29 0.34
CA ARG A 220 9.45 -14.84 -0.94
C ARG A 220 10.91 -14.39 -0.86
N SER A 221 11.39 -14.03 0.33
CA SER A 221 12.81 -13.68 0.55
C SER A 221 13.74 -14.82 0.14
N VAL A 222 13.31 -16.07 0.26
CA VAL A 222 14.07 -17.27 -0.12
C VAL A 222 14.27 -17.39 -1.65
N ARG A 223 13.34 -16.82 -2.45
CA ARG A 223 13.39 -16.85 -3.93
C ARG A 223 13.96 -15.57 -4.54
N ALA A 224 14.16 -14.53 -3.72
CA ALA A 224 14.70 -13.27 -4.18
C ALA A 224 16.18 -13.42 -4.55
N GLU A 225 16.59 -12.74 -5.62
CA GLU A 225 18.00 -12.59 -5.98
C GLU A 225 18.73 -11.72 -4.93
N LEU A 226 18.02 -10.74 -4.39
CA LEU A 226 18.51 -9.90 -3.31
C LEU A 226 17.40 -9.74 -2.25
N ALA A 227 17.70 -10.15 -1.02
CA ALA A 227 16.82 -9.94 0.14
C ALA A 227 17.53 -9.07 1.17
N ILE A 228 16.91 -7.93 1.54
CA ILE A 228 17.48 -6.96 2.46
C ILE A 228 16.58 -6.86 3.70
N SER A 229 17.12 -7.20 4.86
CA SER A 229 16.43 -7.08 6.15
C SER A 229 16.68 -5.70 6.75
N ALA A 230 15.91 -4.68 6.32
CA ALA A 230 16.11 -3.29 6.72
C ALA A 230 14.83 -2.46 6.61
N PRO A 231 14.79 -1.24 7.22
CA PRO A 231 13.78 -0.23 6.91
C PRO A 231 13.86 0.16 5.44
N ILE A 232 12.72 0.17 4.76
CA ILE A 232 12.69 0.37 3.30
C ILE A 232 13.10 1.79 2.89
N GLY A 233 12.78 2.80 3.71
CA GLY A 233 13.17 4.18 3.46
C GLY A 233 14.68 4.39 3.54
N GLU A 234 15.37 3.69 4.46
CA GLU A 234 16.84 3.73 4.57
C GLU A 234 17.49 3.16 3.29
N ILE A 235 16.97 2.05 2.77
CA ILE A 235 17.54 1.39 1.59
C ILE A 235 17.22 2.16 0.30
N LEU A 236 15.95 2.43 0.04
CA LEU A 236 15.56 3.14 -1.19
C LEU A 236 16.07 4.58 -1.19
N GLY A 237 16.07 5.27 -0.03
CA GLY A 237 16.58 6.63 0.08
C GLY A 237 18.06 6.78 -0.25
N ALA A 238 18.85 5.71 -0.17
CA ALA A 238 20.27 5.70 -0.52
C ALA A 238 20.55 5.48 -2.02
N ILE A 239 19.55 5.08 -2.80
CA ILE A 239 19.70 4.87 -4.24
C ILE A 239 19.88 6.20 -4.97
N GLN A 240 20.77 6.23 -5.93
CA GLN A 240 21.00 7.37 -6.82
C GLN A 240 20.22 7.17 -8.11
N VAL A 241 19.55 8.21 -8.57
CA VAL A 241 18.88 8.23 -9.89
C VAL A 241 19.66 9.19 -10.76
N SER A 242 20.22 8.67 -11.86
CA SER A 242 20.94 9.52 -12.83
C SER A 242 19.89 10.25 -13.67
N ASP A 243 19.97 11.56 -13.74
CA ASP A 243 19.29 12.35 -14.76
C ASP A 243 19.96 12.03 -16.11
N GLU A 244 19.25 11.28 -17.00
CA GLU A 244 19.67 11.14 -18.40
C GLU A 244 19.24 12.35 -19.22
#